data_7174e22b06ed87b89cda37697963ff83
#
_entry.id   7174e22b06ed87b89cda37697963ff83
#
_cell.length_a   1.000
_cell.length_b   1.000
_cell.length_c   1.000
_cell.angle_alpha   90.00
_cell.angle_beta   90.00
_cell.angle_gamma   90.00
#
_symmetry.space_group_name_H-M   'P 1'
#
loop_
_entity.id
_entity.type
_entity.pdbx_description
1 polymer ?
#
loop_
_entity_poly.entity_id
_entity_poly.type
_entity_poly.pdbx_seq_one_letter_code
_entity_poly.pdbx_strand_id
1 'polypeptide(L)'
;MAIVVEGKTGCSLCGAIMARPDDIVMFPHFIWDEAHPLWRFSDSAMHRRCFADWAEAEQFRRIYNETWPTIMPNHPREMQPDGTIVELRR
;
A
#
# COMPACT_ATOMS: atom_id res chain seq x y z
N MET A 1 -4.99 9.21 -1.76
CA MET A 1 -4.40 8.73 -0.50
C MET A 1 -5.44 7.90 0.26
N ALA A 2 -5.04 6.74 0.72
CA ALA A 2 -5.95 5.90 1.51
C ALA A 2 -6.22 6.55 2.87
N ILE A 3 -7.48 6.47 3.29
CA ILE A 3 -7.91 6.98 4.59
C ILE A 3 -8.42 5.80 5.40
N VAL A 4 -7.83 5.59 6.57
CA VAL A 4 -8.28 4.55 7.48
C VAL A 4 -9.20 5.16 8.52
N VAL A 5 -10.45 4.71 8.54
CA VAL A 5 -11.43 5.10 9.55
C VAL A 5 -11.56 3.93 10.52
N GLU A 6 -11.10 4.14 11.75
CA GLU A 6 -11.12 3.11 12.78
C GLU A 6 -12.52 2.53 12.96
N GLY A 7 -12.61 1.20 12.93
CA GLY A 7 -13.88 0.51 13.09
C GLY A 7 -14.76 0.48 11.85
N LYS A 8 -14.30 1.05 10.71
CA LYS A 8 -15.07 1.07 9.45
C LYS A 8 -14.29 0.60 8.25
N THR A 9 -12.99 0.90 8.17
CA THR A 9 -12.16 0.55 7.01
C THR A 9 -11.80 -0.92 7.07
N GLY A 10 -12.07 -1.65 5.99
CA GLY A 10 -11.70 -3.05 5.84
C GLY A 10 -10.34 -3.23 5.21
N CYS A 11 -9.62 -4.28 5.62
CA CYS A 11 -8.39 -4.68 4.99
C CYS A 11 -8.66 -5.10 3.54
N SER A 12 -7.87 -4.59 2.58
CA SER A 12 -8.08 -4.89 1.17
C SER A 12 -7.79 -6.35 0.80
N LEU A 13 -7.11 -7.09 1.66
CA LEU A 13 -6.81 -8.50 1.44
C LEU A 13 -7.76 -9.44 2.16
N CYS A 14 -7.95 -9.29 3.48
CA CYS A 14 -8.76 -10.22 4.25
C CYS A 14 -10.19 -9.73 4.49
N GLY A 15 -10.47 -8.44 4.24
CA GLY A 15 -11.80 -7.89 4.41
C GLY A 15 -12.18 -7.53 5.84
N ALA A 16 -11.40 -7.93 6.83
CA ALA A 16 -11.72 -7.65 8.23
C ALA A 16 -11.59 -6.16 8.53
N ILE A 17 -12.50 -5.64 9.34
CA ILE A 17 -12.45 -4.25 9.78
C ILE A 17 -11.19 -4.03 10.61
N MET A 18 -10.47 -2.95 10.29
CA MET A 18 -9.23 -2.59 10.95
C MET A 18 -9.47 -1.55 12.03
N ALA A 19 -8.90 -1.77 13.20
CA ALA A 19 -9.01 -0.87 14.33
C ALA A 19 -7.78 -1.04 15.22
N ARG A 20 -7.49 -0.04 16.03
CA ARG A 20 -6.41 -0.18 17.01
C ARG A 20 -6.67 -1.39 17.90
N PRO A 21 -5.64 -2.16 18.26
CA PRO A 21 -4.22 -1.95 18.03
C PRO A 21 -3.66 -2.60 16.75
N ASP A 22 -4.46 -2.81 15.73
CA ASP A 22 -4.01 -3.46 14.49
C ASP A 22 -2.80 -2.73 13.89
N ASP A 23 -1.86 -3.51 13.37
CA ASP A 23 -0.71 -2.98 12.64
C ASP A 23 -1.10 -2.87 11.16
N ILE A 24 -1.21 -1.65 10.68
CA ILE A 24 -1.80 -1.33 9.38
C ILE A 24 -0.76 -0.65 8.49
N VAL A 25 -0.73 -1.04 7.20
CA VAL A 25 0.00 -0.32 6.17
C VAL A 25 -1.00 0.32 5.21
N MET A 26 -0.66 1.53 4.74
CA MET A 26 -1.53 2.32 3.85
C MET A 26 -0.76 2.68 2.59
N PHE A 27 -1.46 2.67 1.47
CA PHE A 27 -0.85 2.93 0.16
C PHE A 27 -1.56 4.08 -0.53
N PRO A 28 -0.79 5.00 -1.17
CA PRO A 28 -1.38 6.01 -2.02
C PRO A 28 -1.84 5.39 -3.34
N HIS A 29 -2.53 6.18 -4.16
CA HIS A 29 -2.92 5.77 -5.50
C HIS A 29 -1.68 5.82 -6.41
N PHE A 30 -1.28 4.69 -6.99
CA PHE A 30 -0.10 4.63 -7.85
C PHE A 30 -0.26 3.67 -9.03
N ILE A 31 -1.35 2.92 -9.11
CA ILE A 31 -1.70 2.09 -10.26
C ILE A 31 -2.91 2.72 -10.92
N TRP A 32 -2.72 3.29 -12.10
CA TRP A 32 -3.77 4.07 -12.79
C TRP A 32 -4.63 3.24 -13.73
N ASP A 33 -4.12 2.09 -14.17
CA ASP A 33 -4.82 1.22 -15.10
C ASP A 33 -5.81 0.33 -14.35
N GLU A 34 -7.10 0.62 -14.49
CA GLU A 34 -8.16 -0.14 -13.81
C GLU A 34 -8.21 -1.61 -14.24
N ALA A 35 -7.65 -1.94 -15.39
CA ALA A 35 -7.56 -3.32 -15.87
C ALA A 35 -6.42 -4.10 -15.22
N HIS A 36 -5.50 -3.42 -14.53
CA HIS A 36 -4.37 -4.06 -13.86
C HIS A 36 -4.87 -4.92 -12.69
N PRO A 37 -4.39 -6.17 -12.54
CA PRO A 37 -4.86 -7.06 -11.47
C PRO A 37 -4.67 -6.51 -10.07
N LEU A 38 -3.69 -5.61 -9.86
CA LEU A 38 -3.39 -5.03 -8.55
C LEU A 38 -4.00 -3.64 -8.36
N TRP A 39 -4.77 -3.14 -9.34
CA TRP A 39 -5.36 -1.80 -9.26
C TRP A 39 -6.17 -1.59 -7.98
N ARG A 40 -6.97 -2.57 -7.59
CA ARG A 40 -7.85 -2.47 -6.42
C ARG A 40 -7.09 -2.31 -5.09
N PHE A 41 -5.81 -2.66 -5.04
CA PHE A 41 -4.98 -2.54 -3.85
C PHE A 41 -4.23 -1.21 -3.79
N SER A 42 -4.14 -0.49 -4.90
CA SER A 42 -3.71 0.90 -4.94
C SER A 42 -4.78 1.75 -4.22
N ASP A 43 -4.33 2.79 -3.50
CA ASP A 43 -5.22 3.64 -2.71
C ASP A 43 -6.04 2.84 -1.68
N SER A 44 -5.37 1.94 -0.99
CA SER A 44 -6.01 1.07 0.00
C SER A 44 -5.15 0.90 1.24
N ALA A 45 -5.71 0.22 2.23
CA ALA A 45 -5.00 -0.12 3.45
C ALA A 45 -5.19 -1.61 3.74
N MET A 46 -4.22 -2.20 4.42
CA MET A 46 -4.30 -3.60 4.80
C MET A 46 -3.50 -3.86 6.08
N HIS A 47 -3.77 -4.97 6.72
CA HIS A 47 -2.94 -5.42 7.84
C HIS A 47 -1.53 -5.72 7.33
N ARG A 48 -0.51 -5.33 8.11
CA ARG A 48 0.89 -5.64 7.77
C ARG A 48 1.11 -7.14 7.63
N ARG A 49 0.49 -7.94 8.50
CA ARG A 49 0.58 -9.41 8.42
C ARG A 49 -0.02 -9.96 7.12
N CYS A 50 -1.10 -9.33 6.63
CA CYS A 50 -1.71 -9.72 5.36
C CYS A 50 -0.77 -9.41 4.20
N PHE A 51 -0.13 -8.24 4.23
CA PHE A 51 0.88 -7.88 3.23
C PHE A 51 2.02 -8.89 3.23
N ALA A 52 2.52 -9.26 4.41
CA ALA A 52 3.64 -10.19 4.53
C ALA A 52 3.33 -11.57 3.94
N ASP A 53 2.08 -12.01 4.03
CA ASP A 53 1.64 -13.31 3.52
C ASP A 53 1.08 -13.26 2.09
N TRP A 54 1.03 -12.08 1.50
CA TRP A 54 0.43 -11.89 0.19
C TRP A 54 1.40 -12.29 -0.93
N ALA A 55 0.95 -13.22 -1.79
CA ALA A 55 1.78 -13.73 -2.88
C ALA A 55 2.21 -12.63 -3.86
N GLU A 56 1.41 -11.57 -4.01
CA GLU A 56 1.68 -10.47 -4.93
C GLU A 56 2.43 -9.31 -4.27
N ALA A 57 2.84 -9.43 -3.01
CA ALA A 57 3.45 -8.35 -2.25
C ALA A 57 4.71 -7.80 -2.94
N GLU A 58 5.59 -8.68 -3.43
CA GLU A 58 6.83 -8.26 -4.08
C GLU A 58 6.56 -7.52 -5.39
N GLN A 59 5.60 -7.99 -6.19
CA GLN A 59 5.22 -7.33 -7.43
C GLN A 59 4.62 -5.95 -7.14
N PHE A 60 3.75 -5.86 -6.15
CA PHE A 60 3.11 -4.61 -5.72
C PHE A 60 4.15 -3.60 -5.27
N ARG A 61 5.09 -4.03 -4.46
CA ARG A 61 6.21 -3.23 -3.97
C ARG A 61 7.07 -2.72 -5.12
N ARG A 62 7.40 -3.59 -6.07
CA ARG A 62 8.21 -3.23 -7.25
C ARG A 62 7.52 -2.16 -8.08
N ILE A 63 6.22 -2.31 -8.34
CA ILE A 63 5.45 -1.33 -9.11
C ILE A 63 5.50 0.02 -8.40
N TYR A 64 5.30 0.05 -7.09
CA TYR A 64 5.37 1.29 -6.32
C TYR A 64 6.74 1.96 -6.46
N ASN A 65 7.80 1.21 -6.26
CA ASN A 65 9.16 1.76 -6.26
C ASN A 65 9.58 2.25 -7.64
N GLU A 66 9.06 1.65 -8.71
CA GLU A 66 9.32 2.09 -10.08
C GLU A 66 8.46 3.28 -10.48
N THR A 67 7.24 3.36 -9.97
CA THR A 67 6.24 4.36 -10.39
C THR A 67 6.30 5.65 -9.59
N TRP A 68 6.55 5.54 -8.29
CA TRP A 68 6.52 6.71 -7.39
C TRP A 68 7.40 7.86 -7.86
N PRO A 69 8.65 7.64 -8.34
CA PRO A 69 9.48 8.75 -8.82
C PRO A 69 8.87 9.54 -9.98
N THR A 70 7.97 8.93 -10.75
CA THR A 70 7.28 9.63 -11.84
C THR A 70 6.06 10.43 -11.33
N ILE A 71 5.49 10.01 -10.21
CA ILE A 71 4.33 10.70 -9.62
C ILE A 71 4.78 11.88 -8.79
N MET A 72 5.75 11.68 -7.91
CA MET A 72 6.24 12.69 -6.96
C MET A 72 7.77 12.73 -6.97
N PRO A 73 8.38 13.31 -8.02
CA PRO A 73 9.84 13.31 -8.14
C PRO A 73 10.57 14.08 -7.03
N ASN A 74 9.88 15.05 -6.39
CA ASN A 74 10.46 15.86 -5.32
C ASN A 74 10.28 15.24 -3.93
N HIS A 75 9.60 14.11 -3.83
CA HIS A 75 9.34 13.41 -2.57
C HIS A 75 9.71 11.94 -2.73
N PRO A 76 11.02 11.62 -2.77
CA PRO A 76 11.46 10.25 -2.99
C PRO A 76 11.02 9.36 -1.83
N ARG A 77 10.38 8.25 -2.16
CA ARG A 77 9.89 7.27 -1.21
C ARG A 77 10.14 5.86 -1.70
N GLU A 78 10.21 4.95 -0.78
CA GLU A 78 10.41 3.53 -1.08
C GLU A 78 9.48 2.69 -0.22
N MET A 79 8.86 1.68 -0.83
CA MET A 79 8.09 0.68 -0.10
C MET A 79 9.04 -0.42 0.36
N GLN A 80 9.05 -0.67 1.66
CA GLN A 80 9.87 -1.71 2.28
C GLN A 80 9.25 -3.09 2.09
N PRO A 81 9.99 -4.17 2.29
CA PRO A 81 9.44 -5.53 2.13
C PRO A 81 8.21 -5.84 2.99
N ASP A 82 8.02 -5.11 4.08
CA ASP A 82 6.85 -5.28 4.95
C ASP A 82 5.68 -4.38 4.59
N GLY A 83 5.79 -3.62 3.48
CA GLY A 83 4.75 -2.70 3.03
C GLY A 83 4.85 -1.29 3.57
N THR A 84 5.74 -1.02 4.50
CA THR A 84 5.95 0.32 5.05
C THR A 84 6.56 1.23 3.99
N ILE A 85 6.01 2.42 3.83
CA ILE A 85 6.55 3.43 2.93
C ILE A 85 7.40 4.40 3.75
N VAL A 86 8.65 4.55 3.35
CA VAL A 86 9.60 5.45 4.01
C VAL A 86 10.08 6.54 3.06
N GLU A 87 10.34 7.72 3.60
CA GLU A 87 10.95 8.79 2.82
C GLU A 87 12.44 8.57 2.69
N LEU A 88 12.94 8.75 1.46
CA LEU A 88 14.37 8.64 1.17
C LEU A 88 15.00 10.01 1.34
N ARG A 89 16.17 10.05 1.96
CA ARG A 89 16.95 11.26 2.07
C ARG A 89 17.90 11.36 0.88
N ARG A 90 18.05 12.57 0.37
CA ARG A 90 19.05 12.89 -0.64
C ARG A 90 20.29 13.49 -0.01
#